data_3870e378c8939fbf743ff08b4141c969
#
_entry.id   3870e378c8939fbf743ff08b4141c969
#
_cell.length_a   1.000
_cell.length_b   1.000
_cell.length_c   1.000
_cell.angle_alpha   90.00
_cell.angle_beta   90.00
_cell.angle_gamma   90.00
#
_symmetry.space_group_name_H-M   'P 1'
#
loop_
_entity.id
_entity.type
_entity.pdbx_description
1 polymer ?
#
loop_
_entity_poly.entity_id
_entity_poly.type
_entity_poly.pdbx_seq_one_letter_code
_entity_poly.pdbx_strand_id
1 'polypeptide(L)'
;MASSFAAIAGGIGGVVVVFLGVIFFVCFRSFRGRKYSNRNSDSASSDPAAVVELKRGGSFGPPRLFRMEELEKSTKHFDENSLIGCGSFGLVFKGLLCDGTVVAIKRRLGTPKQEFTEEVARLSRIQHRNLVSLLGYCQDSGYSMLVFEYLPNGSMHNHLYDTGKESATKLEFKQRLSIAIGAAKGLSHLHSQHPSIIHGNFKTANVLVDEDFIAKVADAGILKLLEKIDDAGPSGLSSFNAFKDPEISQIGIHCETSDVYSFGVFLLELVTGRDASHIDEFGSNQSVLDWVEKQLSSEQLVDHRLLGSFTAEVMRDFVKIALRCMSFPGRYRPTMETVVLDLEKILEREMIHTTVMGEGTSTVTLGSQLFTN
;
A
#
# COMPACT_ATOMS: atom_id res chain seq x y z
N MET A 1 -34.35 46.32 11.04
CA MET A 1 -34.59 44.86 10.92
C MET A 1 -33.30 44.02 10.64
N ALA A 2 -32.13 44.44 11.10
CA ALA A 2 -30.86 43.76 10.83
C ALA A 2 -30.21 43.13 12.09
N SER A 3 -30.85 43.22 13.26
CA SER A 3 -30.24 42.72 14.51
C SER A 3 -30.75 41.35 15.00
N SER A 4 -31.78 40.79 14.36
CA SER A 4 -32.35 39.51 14.80
C SER A 4 -31.75 38.25 14.11
N PHE A 5 -31.06 38.42 12.99
CA PHE A 5 -30.45 37.27 12.30
C PHE A 5 -29.09 36.80 12.85
N ALA A 6 -28.34 37.69 13.50
CA ALA A 6 -27.04 37.36 14.11
C ALA A 6 -27.17 36.50 15.38
N ALA A 7 -28.27 36.61 16.11
CA ALA A 7 -28.48 35.82 17.33
C ALA A 7 -28.87 34.36 17.08
N ILE A 8 -29.49 34.05 15.92
CA ILE A 8 -29.95 32.71 15.57
C ILE A 8 -28.78 31.87 15.01
N ALA A 9 -27.86 32.47 14.26
CA ALA A 9 -26.69 31.78 13.73
C ALA A 9 -25.67 31.36 14.82
N GLY A 10 -25.53 32.16 15.90
CA GLY A 10 -24.65 31.83 17.03
C GLY A 10 -25.19 30.69 17.91
N GLY A 11 -26.51 30.54 18.01
CA GLY A 11 -27.15 29.51 18.82
C GLY A 11 -27.01 28.08 18.21
N ILE A 12 -27.09 27.97 16.89
CA ILE A 12 -27.02 26.69 16.21
C ILE A 12 -25.58 26.15 16.20
N GLY A 13 -24.57 27.01 16.01
CA GLY A 13 -23.16 26.63 16.08
C GLY A 13 -22.74 26.13 17.46
N GLY A 14 -23.22 26.79 18.54
CA GLY A 14 -22.93 26.38 19.91
C GLY A 14 -23.53 25.02 20.30
N VAL A 15 -24.74 24.71 19.83
CA VAL A 15 -25.41 23.43 20.11
C VAL A 15 -24.72 22.29 19.41
N VAL A 16 -24.25 22.45 18.15
CA VAL A 16 -23.53 21.41 17.40
C VAL A 16 -22.18 21.09 18.05
N VAL A 17 -21.44 22.09 18.52
CA VAL A 17 -20.13 21.86 19.18
C VAL A 17 -20.34 21.16 20.54
N VAL A 18 -21.37 21.50 21.30
CA VAL A 18 -21.69 20.80 22.55
C VAL A 18 -22.12 19.35 22.30
N PHE A 19 -22.92 19.10 21.26
CA PHE A 19 -23.34 17.74 20.90
C PHE A 19 -22.17 16.85 20.46
N LEU A 20 -21.25 17.39 19.65
CA LEU A 20 -20.04 16.68 19.25
C LEU A 20 -19.11 16.42 20.45
N GLY A 21 -18.99 17.36 21.37
CA GLY A 21 -18.24 17.21 22.62
C GLY A 21 -18.83 16.13 23.53
N VAL A 22 -20.16 16.07 23.64
CA VAL A 22 -20.86 15.04 24.44
C VAL A 22 -20.72 13.66 23.80
N ILE A 23 -20.86 13.55 22.48
CA ILE A 23 -20.65 12.27 21.77
C ILE A 23 -19.20 11.80 21.94
N PHE A 24 -18.23 12.68 21.78
CA PHE A 24 -16.82 12.35 22.00
C PHE A 24 -16.56 11.91 23.45
N PHE A 25 -17.14 12.60 24.42
CA PHE A 25 -16.98 12.27 25.84
C PHE A 25 -17.67 10.94 26.22
N VAL A 26 -18.84 10.66 25.66
CA VAL A 26 -19.56 9.40 25.87
C VAL A 26 -18.81 8.23 25.21
N CYS A 27 -18.32 8.40 24.00
CA CYS A 27 -17.45 7.41 23.33
C CYS A 27 -16.16 7.17 24.14
N PHE A 28 -15.50 8.24 24.58
CA PHE A 28 -14.27 8.16 25.38
C PHE A 28 -14.51 7.45 26.74
N ARG A 29 -15.66 7.71 27.38
CA ARG A 29 -16.01 7.08 28.66
C ARG A 29 -16.45 5.63 28.52
N SER A 30 -17.11 5.25 27.43
CA SER A 30 -17.45 3.87 27.10
C SER A 30 -16.18 3.04 26.82
N PHE A 31 -15.13 3.65 26.28
CA PHE A 31 -13.83 3.00 26.12
C PHE A 31 -13.07 2.78 27.42
N ARG A 32 -13.29 3.62 28.45
CA ARG A 32 -12.56 3.57 29.73
C ARG A 32 -13.22 2.70 30.80
N GLY A 33 -14.43 2.17 30.60
CA GLY A 33 -15.32 1.59 31.63
C GLY A 33 -15.28 0.07 31.81
N ARG A 34 -14.46 -0.71 31.09
CA ARG A 34 -14.37 -2.15 31.31
C ARG A 34 -13.16 -2.54 32.14
N LYS A 35 -13.27 -2.46 33.47
CA LYS A 35 -12.37 -3.13 34.40
C LYS A 35 -12.65 -4.65 34.39
N TYR A 36 -11.62 -5.41 34.12
CA TYR A 36 -11.61 -6.86 34.19
C TYR A 36 -11.76 -7.35 35.64
N SER A 37 -12.65 -8.29 35.82
CA SER A 37 -12.75 -9.13 37.05
C SER A 37 -11.92 -10.40 36.84
N ASN A 38 -10.92 -10.58 37.68
CA ASN A 38 -10.01 -11.73 37.70
C ASN A 38 -10.72 -12.92 38.37
N ARG A 39 -10.72 -14.08 37.75
CA ARG A 39 -10.98 -15.34 38.41
C ARG A 39 -10.01 -16.39 37.89
N ASN A 40 -9.08 -16.76 38.77
CA ASN A 40 -8.18 -17.91 38.63
C ASN A 40 -8.94 -19.21 38.71
N SER A 41 -8.58 -20.19 37.90
CA SER A 41 -8.53 -21.59 38.30
C SER A 41 -7.60 -22.37 37.39
N ASP A 42 -6.66 -23.04 38.06
CA ASP A 42 -5.59 -23.88 37.52
C ASP A 42 -6.14 -25.12 36.83
N SER A 43 -5.51 -25.55 35.74
CA SER A 43 -5.24 -26.97 35.50
C SER A 43 -4.18 -27.12 34.41
N ALA A 44 -3.08 -27.73 34.79
CA ALA A 44 -1.96 -28.07 33.92
C ALA A 44 -2.31 -29.29 33.04
N SER A 45 -1.91 -29.23 31.76
CA SER A 45 -1.44 -30.41 31.04
C SER A 45 -0.41 -29.96 29.99
N SER A 46 0.77 -30.51 30.18
CA SER A 46 1.96 -30.39 29.36
C SER A 46 1.83 -31.22 28.09
N ASP A 47 2.06 -30.58 26.93
CA ASP A 47 2.52 -31.27 25.75
C ASP A 47 3.64 -30.44 25.07
N PRO A 48 4.73 -31.11 24.63
CA PRO A 48 5.96 -30.41 24.27
C PRO A 48 5.91 -29.82 22.84
N ALA A 49 6.36 -28.62 22.78
CA ALA A 49 6.86 -27.83 21.66
C ALA A 49 6.97 -28.55 20.32
N ALA A 50 6.11 -28.17 19.38
CA ALA A 50 6.45 -28.22 17.96
C ALA A 50 7.25 -26.96 17.62
N VAL A 51 8.58 -27.07 17.64
CA VAL A 51 9.49 -26.11 17.04
C VAL A 51 9.27 -26.15 15.53
N VAL A 52 8.48 -25.23 15.00
CA VAL A 52 8.37 -25.03 13.56
C VAL A 52 9.50 -24.13 13.11
N GLU A 53 10.54 -24.77 12.62
CA GLU A 53 11.64 -24.14 11.88
C GLU A 53 11.06 -23.46 10.64
N LEU A 54 11.11 -22.12 10.60
CA LEU A 54 10.77 -21.34 9.43
C LEU A 54 11.86 -21.58 8.36
N LYS A 55 11.74 -22.70 7.62
CA LYS A 55 12.50 -22.90 6.37
C LYS A 55 12.05 -21.87 5.36
N ARG A 56 12.96 -20.99 4.95
CA ARG A 56 12.90 -20.26 3.67
C ARG A 56 12.77 -21.29 2.55
N GLY A 57 11.54 -21.54 2.08
CA GLY A 57 11.30 -22.50 0.99
C GLY A 57 9.88 -23.07 1.09
N GLY A 58 9.02 -22.64 0.18
CA GLY A 58 7.59 -22.88 0.08
C GLY A 58 7.07 -24.21 0.64
N SER A 59 6.24 -24.10 1.63
CA SER A 59 5.29 -25.15 2.00
C SER A 59 3.89 -24.58 1.81
N PHE A 60 3.13 -25.15 0.86
CA PHE A 60 1.72 -24.84 0.60
C PHE A 60 0.83 -25.39 1.76
N GLY A 61 1.04 -24.88 2.97
CA GLY A 61 0.16 -25.15 4.10
C GLY A 61 -1.01 -24.17 4.14
N PRO A 62 -2.11 -24.49 4.83
CA PRO A 62 -3.19 -23.55 5.09
C PRO A 62 -2.63 -22.35 5.88
N PRO A 63 -3.25 -21.14 5.74
CA PRO A 63 -2.82 -19.96 6.48
C PRO A 63 -2.92 -20.23 7.98
N ARG A 64 -1.94 -19.75 8.75
CA ARG A 64 -1.91 -19.94 10.20
C ARG A 64 -3.11 -19.24 10.85
N LEU A 65 -3.85 -19.98 11.67
CA LEU A 65 -4.84 -19.37 12.56
C LEU A 65 -4.13 -18.88 13.82
N PHE A 66 -4.12 -17.58 14.04
CA PHE A 66 -3.58 -16.94 15.24
C PHE A 66 -4.68 -16.83 16.31
N ARG A 67 -4.32 -16.98 17.58
CA ARG A 67 -5.22 -16.72 18.70
C ARG A 67 -5.24 -15.22 19.03
N MET A 68 -6.35 -14.71 19.54
CA MET A 68 -6.48 -13.30 19.92
C MET A 68 -5.43 -12.92 20.98
N GLU A 69 -5.22 -13.76 22.00
CA GLU A 69 -4.28 -13.48 23.07
C GLU A 69 -2.83 -13.36 22.55
N GLU A 70 -2.48 -14.13 21.52
CA GLU A 70 -1.16 -14.06 20.88
C GLU A 70 -0.97 -12.71 20.20
N LEU A 71 -1.99 -12.23 19.46
CA LEU A 71 -1.92 -10.94 18.76
C LEU A 71 -2.01 -9.76 19.72
N GLU A 72 -2.82 -9.85 20.79
CA GLU A 72 -2.86 -8.87 21.86
C GLU A 72 -1.50 -8.75 22.56
N LYS A 73 -0.89 -9.86 22.91
CA LYS A 73 0.43 -9.86 23.54
C LYS A 73 1.49 -9.28 22.61
N SER A 74 1.46 -9.64 21.33
CA SER A 74 2.45 -9.17 20.34
C SER A 74 2.38 -7.65 20.10
N THR A 75 1.21 -7.04 20.29
CA THR A 75 0.94 -5.61 20.05
C THR A 75 0.77 -4.80 21.34
N LYS A 76 1.07 -5.39 22.51
CA LYS A 76 0.80 -4.78 23.81
C LYS A 76 -0.66 -4.35 23.97
N HIS A 77 -1.60 -5.26 23.66
CA HIS A 77 -3.04 -5.03 23.65
C HIS A 77 -3.50 -3.98 22.62
N PHE A 78 -2.90 -4.00 21.44
CA PHE A 78 -3.14 -3.01 20.36
C PHE A 78 -2.96 -1.57 20.84
N ASP A 79 -1.87 -1.36 21.61
CA ASP A 79 -1.47 -0.04 22.09
C ASP A 79 -1.21 0.95 20.94
N GLU A 80 -1.48 2.23 21.17
CA GLU A 80 -1.31 3.29 20.16
C GLU A 80 0.13 3.38 19.64
N ASN A 81 1.14 3.07 20.46
CA ASN A 81 2.54 3.06 20.01
C ASN A 81 2.86 1.88 19.05
N SER A 82 1.99 0.88 19.00
CA SER A 82 2.07 -0.22 18.05
C SER A 82 1.33 0.07 16.74
N LEU A 83 0.53 1.16 16.68
CA LEU A 83 -0.20 1.56 15.48
C LEU A 83 0.78 2.16 14.46
N ILE A 84 0.85 1.55 13.27
CA ILE A 84 1.74 1.96 12.18
C ILE A 84 1.00 2.49 10.95
N GLY A 85 -0.33 2.39 10.91
CA GLY A 85 -1.11 2.91 9.80
C GLY A 85 -2.59 2.61 9.87
N CYS A 86 -3.31 3.15 8.89
CA CYS A 86 -4.71 2.89 8.65
C CYS A 86 -4.93 2.68 7.15
N GLY A 87 -5.61 1.61 6.77
CA GLY A 87 -5.88 1.25 5.37
C GLY A 87 -7.34 0.89 5.12
N SER A 88 -7.64 0.42 3.91
CA SER A 88 -8.99 0.00 3.50
C SER A 88 -9.55 -1.15 4.36
N PHE A 89 -8.69 -2.05 4.82
CA PHE A 89 -9.11 -3.14 5.72
C PHE A 89 -9.36 -2.66 7.16
N GLY A 90 -8.65 -1.65 7.63
CA GLY A 90 -8.74 -1.13 8.99
C GLY A 90 -7.40 -0.65 9.54
N LEU A 91 -7.26 -0.67 10.87
CA LEU A 91 -6.04 -0.25 11.56
C LEU A 91 -4.92 -1.29 11.40
N VAL A 92 -3.68 -0.82 11.24
CA VAL A 92 -2.49 -1.66 11.06
C VAL A 92 -1.55 -1.49 12.25
N PHE A 93 -1.24 -2.59 12.92
CA PHE A 93 -0.37 -2.62 14.09
C PHE A 93 0.91 -3.41 13.80
N LYS A 94 2.03 -2.96 14.34
CA LYS A 94 3.27 -3.72 14.39
C LYS A 94 3.22 -4.65 15.60
N GLY A 95 3.44 -5.95 15.38
CA GLY A 95 3.49 -6.95 16.43
C GLY A 95 4.84 -7.66 16.50
N LEU A 96 5.25 -8.07 17.70
CA LEU A 96 6.41 -8.94 17.92
C LEU A 96 5.91 -10.26 18.49
N LEU A 97 5.94 -11.32 17.69
CA LEU A 97 5.53 -12.66 18.10
C LEU A 97 6.52 -13.27 19.10
N CYS A 98 6.09 -14.32 19.82
CA CYS A 98 6.91 -14.97 20.85
C CYS A 98 8.18 -15.63 20.30
N ASP A 99 8.19 -15.98 19.01
CA ASP A 99 9.34 -16.55 18.30
C ASP A 99 10.35 -15.47 17.79
N GLY A 100 10.08 -14.19 18.07
CA GLY A 100 10.88 -13.07 17.61
C GLY A 100 10.49 -12.52 16.22
N THR A 101 9.51 -13.13 15.56
CA THR A 101 9.04 -12.65 14.25
C THR A 101 8.30 -11.32 14.39
N VAL A 102 8.69 -10.32 13.61
CA VAL A 102 7.96 -9.05 13.53
C VAL A 102 6.91 -9.14 12.43
N VAL A 103 5.67 -8.75 12.75
CA VAL A 103 4.51 -8.87 11.86
C VAL A 103 3.75 -7.54 11.74
N ALA A 104 3.02 -7.37 10.65
CA ALA A 104 2.01 -6.33 10.47
C ALA A 104 0.61 -6.94 10.61
N ILE A 105 -0.18 -6.45 11.56
CA ILE A 105 -1.51 -6.98 11.86
C ILE A 105 -2.55 -5.95 11.45
N LYS A 106 -3.33 -6.26 10.42
CA LYS A 106 -4.49 -5.46 10.00
C LYS A 106 -5.71 -5.91 10.77
N ARG A 107 -6.35 -4.99 11.51
CA ARG A 107 -7.48 -5.28 12.39
C ARG A 107 -8.73 -4.51 11.95
N ARG A 108 -9.84 -5.24 11.79
CA ARG A 108 -11.15 -4.71 11.45
C ARG A 108 -12.20 -5.22 12.43
N LEU A 109 -13.14 -4.36 12.82
CA LEU A 109 -14.37 -4.78 13.50
C LEU A 109 -15.26 -5.52 12.49
N GLY A 110 -15.83 -6.63 12.89
CA GLY A 110 -16.75 -7.41 12.08
C GLY A 110 -17.08 -8.74 12.72
N THR A 111 -18.29 -9.23 12.47
CA THR A 111 -18.70 -10.58 12.89
C THR A 111 -17.94 -11.62 12.07
N PRO A 112 -17.58 -12.76 12.67
CA PRO A 112 -17.00 -13.88 11.95
C PRO A 112 -17.89 -14.33 10.81
N LYS A 113 -17.31 -14.45 9.61
CA LYS A 113 -17.99 -14.96 8.40
C LYS A 113 -17.16 -16.08 7.78
N GLN A 114 -17.81 -17.10 7.26
CA GLN A 114 -17.13 -18.20 6.57
C GLN A 114 -16.41 -17.73 5.33
N GLU A 115 -17.00 -16.79 4.59
CA GLU A 115 -16.44 -16.17 3.38
C GLU A 115 -15.08 -15.51 3.66
N PHE A 116 -14.87 -14.97 4.85
CA PHE A 116 -13.57 -14.42 5.26
C PHE A 116 -12.50 -15.51 5.25
N THR A 117 -12.75 -16.63 5.91
CA THR A 117 -11.79 -17.73 6.02
C THR A 117 -11.48 -18.35 4.65
N GLU A 118 -12.49 -18.54 3.81
CA GLU A 118 -12.33 -19.06 2.45
C GLU A 118 -11.47 -18.14 1.58
N GLU A 119 -11.73 -16.84 1.64
CA GLU A 119 -10.97 -15.86 0.86
C GLU A 119 -9.54 -15.71 1.38
N VAL A 120 -9.34 -15.72 2.71
CA VAL A 120 -7.99 -15.73 3.30
C VAL A 120 -7.21 -16.98 2.88
N ALA A 121 -7.84 -18.16 2.87
CA ALA A 121 -7.21 -19.38 2.38
C ALA A 121 -6.82 -19.28 0.89
N ARG A 122 -7.60 -18.57 0.08
CA ARG A 122 -7.25 -18.29 -1.32
C ARG A 122 -6.08 -17.31 -1.42
N LEU A 123 -6.13 -16.20 -0.68
CA LEU A 123 -5.09 -15.16 -0.69
C LEU A 123 -3.74 -15.69 -0.19
N SER A 124 -3.73 -16.59 0.80
CA SER A 124 -2.48 -17.16 1.35
C SER A 124 -1.68 -18.01 0.34
N ARG A 125 -2.32 -18.47 -0.74
CA ARG A 125 -1.65 -19.22 -1.82
C ARG A 125 -0.92 -18.31 -2.80
N ILE A 126 -1.19 -17.00 -2.77
CA ILE A 126 -0.54 -16.02 -3.63
C ILE A 126 0.81 -15.69 -3.02
N GLN A 127 1.87 -16.23 -3.59
CA GLN A 127 3.23 -16.00 -3.10
C GLN A 127 4.12 -15.54 -4.26
N HIS A 128 4.74 -14.38 -4.07
CA HIS A 128 5.69 -13.85 -5.03
C HIS A 128 6.67 -12.91 -4.30
N ARG A 129 7.93 -12.87 -4.73
CA ARG A 129 8.96 -12.02 -4.09
C ARG A 129 8.58 -10.54 -4.01
N ASN A 130 7.76 -10.07 -4.95
CA ASN A 130 7.29 -8.68 -5.03
C ASN A 130 5.84 -8.50 -4.53
N LEU A 131 5.33 -9.43 -3.73
CA LEU A 131 4.07 -9.31 -3.01
C LEU A 131 4.31 -9.49 -1.52
N VAL A 132 3.57 -8.74 -0.70
CA VAL A 132 3.62 -8.89 0.76
C VAL A 132 2.97 -10.21 1.16
N SER A 133 3.68 -11.04 1.92
CA SER A 133 3.23 -12.38 2.29
C SER A 133 2.17 -12.34 3.39
N LEU A 134 1.03 -12.97 3.15
CA LEU A 134 0.01 -13.24 4.16
C LEU A 134 0.42 -14.47 4.98
N LEU A 135 0.73 -14.27 6.26
CA LEU A 135 1.20 -15.32 7.19
C LEU A 135 0.04 -16.06 7.84
N GLY A 136 -1.09 -15.39 8.04
CA GLY A 136 -2.25 -15.99 8.65
C GLY A 136 -3.33 -14.97 9.01
N TYR A 137 -4.26 -15.42 9.87
CA TYR A 137 -5.42 -14.62 10.25
C TYR A 137 -5.88 -14.94 11.67
N CYS A 138 -6.73 -14.06 12.21
CA CYS A 138 -7.50 -14.29 13.41
C CYS A 138 -8.94 -13.83 13.19
N GLN A 139 -9.90 -14.60 13.70
CA GLN A 139 -11.31 -14.24 13.67
C GLN A 139 -11.90 -14.57 15.03
N ASP A 140 -11.90 -13.57 15.91
CA ASP A 140 -12.27 -13.72 17.32
C ASP A 140 -12.73 -12.40 17.93
N SER A 141 -13.54 -12.47 18.98
CA SER A 141 -13.96 -11.34 19.84
C SER A 141 -14.56 -10.16 19.07
N GLY A 142 -15.25 -10.43 17.95
CA GLY A 142 -15.85 -9.40 17.11
C GLY A 142 -14.85 -8.68 16.20
N TYR A 143 -13.67 -9.27 15.98
CA TYR A 143 -12.67 -8.76 15.05
C TYR A 143 -12.30 -9.79 13.98
N SER A 144 -12.03 -9.31 12.79
CA SER A 144 -11.33 -10.04 11.73
C SER A 144 -9.95 -9.40 11.53
N MET A 145 -8.90 -10.22 11.55
CA MET A 145 -7.52 -9.76 11.44
C MET A 145 -6.76 -10.54 10.39
N LEU A 146 -5.88 -9.83 9.68
CA LEU A 146 -4.92 -10.41 8.75
C LEU A 146 -3.51 -10.15 9.26
N VAL A 147 -2.67 -11.18 9.26
CA VAL A 147 -1.28 -11.10 9.73
C VAL A 147 -0.35 -11.24 8.54
N PHE A 148 0.43 -10.19 8.28
CA PHE A 148 1.38 -10.12 7.17
C PHE A 148 2.82 -10.05 7.68
N GLU A 149 3.79 -10.35 6.80
CA GLU A 149 5.19 -9.99 7.04
C GLU A 149 5.32 -8.48 7.27
N TYR A 150 6.23 -8.09 8.15
CA TYR A 150 6.52 -6.68 8.41
C TYR A 150 7.70 -6.20 7.55
N LEU A 151 7.53 -5.08 6.86
CA LEU A 151 8.55 -4.48 6.01
C LEU A 151 9.09 -3.20 6.68
N PRO A 152 10.37 -3.21 7.10
CA PRO A 152 10.90 -2.17 7.99
C PRO A 152 11.05 -0.81 7.33
N ASN A 153 11.29 -0.77 6.01
CA ASN A 153 11.48 0.48 5.28
C ASN A 153 10.18 1.17 4.86
N GLY A 154 9.00 0.59 5.20
CA GLY A 154 7.71 1.25 5.00
C GLY A 154 7.30 1.38 3.54
N SER A 155 6.45 2.36 3.23
CA SER A 155 5.85 2.55 1.91
C SER A 155 6.57 3.61 1.08
N MET A 156 6.42 3.51 -0.24
CA MET A 156 6.90 4.53 -1.18
C MET A 156 6.23 5.89 -0.95
N HIS A 157 5.02 5.93 -0.43
CA HIS A 157 4.36 7.17 0.00
C HIS A 157 5.22 7.92 1.05
N ASN A 158 5.73 7.21 2.07
CA ASN A 158 6.59 7.81 3.09
C ASN A 158 7.90 8.31 2.50
N HIS A 159 8.53 7.56 1.58
CA HIS A 159 9.77 7.96 0.93
C HIS A 159 9.64 9.17 0.01
N LEU A 160 8.48 9.33 -0.64
CA LEU A 160 8.26 10.44 -1.58
C LEU A 160 7.80 11.71 -0.89
N TYR A 161 6.94 11.63 0.14
CA TYR A 161 6.19 12.77 0.69
C TYR A 161 6.50 13.12 2.13
N ASP A 162 7.03 12.19 2.95
CA ASP A 162 7.37 12.48 4.35
C ASP A 162 8.73 13.20 4.45
N THR A 163 8.70 14.51 4.14
CA THR A 163 9.89 15.37 4.12
C THR A 163 10.33 15.87 5.50
N GLY A 164 9.57 15.54 6.56
CA GLY A 164 9.77 16.05 7.92
C GLY A 164 10.82 15.31 8.74
N LYS A 165 11.31 14.16 8.28
CA LYS A 165 12.36 13.40 8.95
C LYS A 165 13.68 13.63 8.22
N GLU A 166 14.67 14.20 8.89
CA GLU A 166 16.05 14.44 8.40
C GLU A 166 16.77 13.17 7.87
N SER A 167 16.13 12.02 7.94
CA SER A 167 16.63 10.70 7.53
C SER A 167 15.85 10.06 6.38
N ALA A 168 15.09 10.82 5.59
CA ALA A 168 14.51 10.25 4.37
C ALA A 168 15.65 9.87 3.40
N THR A 169 15.89 8.58 3.23
CA THR A 169 16.87 8.05 2.28
C THR A 169 16.54 8.61 0.90
N LYS A 170 17.44 9.43 0.35
CA LYS A 170 17.27 10.01 -0.98
C LYS A 170 17.30 8.86 -2.00
N LEU A 171 16.14 8.45 -2.50
CA LEU A 171 16.04 7.46 -3.56
C LEU A 171 16.42 8.10 -4.90
N GLU A 172 17.52 7.64 -5.48
CA GLU A 172 17.95 8.01 -6.83
C GLU A 172 17.07 7.36 -7.91
N PHE A 173 17.18 7.82 -9.14
CA PHE A 173 16.33 7.34 -10.24
C PHE A 173 16.42 5.83 -10.44
N LYS A 174 17.60 5.23 -10.41
CA LYS A 174 17.79 3.77 -10.56
C LYS A 174 17.08 2.97 -9.47
N GLN A 175 17.10 3.47 -8.24
CA GLN A 175 16.38 2.82 -7.12
C GLN A 175 14.87 2.92 -7.33
N ARG A 176 14.35 4.10 -7.71
CA ARG A 176 12.92 4.26 -8.03
C ARG A 176 12.51 3.38 -9.21
N LEU A 177 13.35 3.27 -10.23
CA LEU A 177 13.13 2.39 -11.38
C LEU A 177 13.11 0.90 -10.97
N SER A 178 14.06 0.46 -10.13
CA SER A 178 14.08 -0.91 -9.60
C SER A 178 12.83 -1.23 -8.77
N ILE A 179 12.36 -0.27 -7.97
CA ILE A 179 11.11 -0.38 -7.20
C ILE A 179 9.91 -0.46 -8.15
N ALA A 180 9.87 0.36 -9.22
CA ALA A 180 8.82 0.30 -10.23
C ALA A 180 8.76 -1.07 -10.91
N ILE A 181 9.91 -1.64 -11.29
CA ILE A 181 10.02 -2.98 -11.88
C ILE A 181 9.50 -4.04 -10.90
N GLY A 182 9.90 -3.97 -9.63
CA GLY A 182 9.42 -4.90 -8.61
C GLY A 182 7.90 -4.83 -8.44
N ALA A 183 7.34 -3.63 -8.33
CA ALA A 183 5.89 -3.44 -8.23
C ALA A 183 5.15 -3.95 -9.48
N ALA A 184 5.69 -3.69 -10.68
CA ALA A 184 5.15 -4.20 -11.94
C ALA A 184 5.15 -5.74 -11.97
N LYS A 185 6.23 -6.39 -11.51
CA LYS A 185 6.31 -7.86 -11.39
C LYS A 185 5.28 -8.41 -10.43
N GLY A 186 5.03 -7.73 -9.30
CA GLY A 186 3.98 -8.09 -8.37
C GLY A 186 2.60 -8.07 -9.02
N LEU A 187 2.23 -6.98 -9.70
CA LEU A 187 0.96 -6.87 -10.43
C LEU A 187 0.86 -7.88 -11.58
N SER A 188 1.92 -8.05 -12.38
CA SER A 188 1.97 -9.03 -13.47
C SER A 188 1.72 -10.46 -12.94
N HIS A 189 2.28 -10.81 -11.79
CA HIS A 189 2.02 -12.10 -11.15
C HIS A 189 0.55 -12.25 -10.73
N LEU A 190 -0.10 -11.22 -10.21
CA LEU A 190 -1.53 -11.25 -9.88
C LEU A 190 -2.39 -11.47 -11.14
N HIS A 191 -2.10 -10.73 -12.21
CA HIS A 191 -2.85 -10.81 -13.47
C HIS A 191 -2.65 -12.16 -14.18
N SER A 192 -1.51 -12.83 -13.98
CA SER A 192 -1.24 -14.17 -14.57
C SER A 192 -1.94 -15.32 -13.85
N GLN A 193 -2.60 -15.07 -12.70
CA GLN A 193 -3.33 -16.12 -11.99
C GLN A 193 -4.58 -16.57 -12.76
N HIS A 194 -5.06 -17.78 -12.49
CA HIS A 194 -6.27 -18.32 -13.11
C HIS A 194 -7.27 -18.77 -12.02
N PRO A 195 -8.37 -18.02 -11.80
CA PRO A 195 -8.72 -16.75 -12.46
C PRO A 195 -7.78 -15.60 -12.06
N SER A 196 -7.64 -14.62 -12.96
CA SER A 196 -6.87 -13.40 -12.73
C SER A 196 -7.29 -12.69 -11.43
N ILE A 197 -6.30 -12.16 -10.73
CA ILE A 197 -6.52 -11.42 -9.48
C ILE A 197 -6.28 -9.94 -9.75
N ILE A 198 -7.34 -9.16 -9.60
CA ILE A 198 -7.28 -7.71 -9.70
C ILE A 198 -6.89 -7.15 -8.34
N HIS A 199 -5.93 -6.24 -8.32
CA HIS A 199 -5.53 -5.54 -7.09
C HIS A 199 -6.63 -4.57 -6.64
N GLY A 200 -7.12 -3.75 -7.55
CA GLY A 200 -8.26 -2.85 -7.40
C GLY A 200 -8.05 -1.64 -6.49
N ASN A 201 -6.93 -1.57 -5.75
CA ASN A 201 -6.55 -0.45 -4.86
C ASN A 201 -5.04 -0.21 -4.91
N PHE A 202 -4.43 -0.32 -6.09
CA PHE A 202 -3.00 -0.07 -6.26
C PHE A 202 -2.71 1.44 -6.12
N LYS A 203 -1.70 1.77 -5.30
CA LYS A 203 -1.25 3.14 -5.04
C LYS A 203 0.11 3.13 -4.36
N THR A 204 0.78 4.26 -4.35
CA THR A 204 2.11 4.48 -3.75
C THR A 204 2.19 4.06 -2.28
N ALA A 205 1.11 4.22 -1.52
CA ALA A 205 1.03 3.78 -0.13
C ALA A 205 1.00 2.24 0.02
N ASN A 206 0.66 1.49 -1.03
CA ASN A 206 0.61 0.03 -1.06
C ASN A 206 1.85 -0.60 -1.73
N VAL A 207 2.84 0.19 -2.12
CA VAL A 207 4.16 -0.29 -2.54
C VAL A 207 5.11 -0.11 -1.37
N LEU A 208 5.45 -1.21 -0.69
CA LEU A 208 6.35 -1.25 0.45
C LEU A 208 7.74 -1.68 -0.01
N VAL A 209 8.75 -1.40 0.80
CA VAL A 209 10.12 -1.85 0.55
C VAL A 209 10.67 -2.60 1.76
N ASP A 210 11.34 -3.72 1.47
CA ASP A 210 12.00 -4.52 2.50
C ASP A 210 13.37 -3.94 2.90
N GLU A 211 14.12 -4.64 3.73
CA GLU A 211 15.44 -4.25 4.21
C GLU A 211 16.46 -4.03 3.09
N ASP A 212 16.32 -4.73 1.97
CA ASP A 212 17.18 -4.63 0.78
C ASP A 212 16.62 -3.65 -0.28
N PHE A 213 15.61 -2.87 0.06
CA PHE A 213 14.88 -1.97 -0.85
C PHE A 213 14.22 -2.69 -2.04
N ILE A 214 13.89 -3.98 -1.89
CA ILE A 214 13.08 -4.71 -2.86
C ILE A 214 11.62 -4.33 -2.67
N ALA A 215 10.96 -3.94 -3.77
CA ALA A 215 9.54 -3.57 -3.71
C ALA A 215 8.63 -4.79 -3.52
N LYS A 216 7.67 -4.67 -2.63
CA LYS A 216 6.60 -5.62 -2.40
C LYS A 216 5.25 -4.90 -2.40
N VAL A 217 4.33 -5.35 -3.23
CA VAL A 217 2.97 -4.82 -3.32
C VAL A 217 2.13 -5.41 -2.19
N ALA A 218 1.54 -4.53 -1.38
CA ALA A 218 0.64 -4.87 -0.28
C ALA A 218 -0.83 -4.85 -0.75
N ASP A 219 -1.72 -5.46 0.04
CA ASP A 219 -3.17 -5.42 -0.14
C ASP A 219 -3.70 -6.13 -1.40
N ALA A 220 -2.94 -7.02 -2.00
CA ALA A 220 -3.39 -7.85 -3.12
C ALA A 220 -4.66 -8.64 -2.74
N GLY A 221 -5.75 -8.43 -3.48
CA GLY A 221 -7.03 -9.11 -3.31
C GLY A 221 -7.86 -8.68 -2.08
N ILE A 222 -7.41 -7.71 -1.27
CA ILE A 222 -8.15 -7.21 -0.10
C ILE A 222 -9.48 -6.60 -0.51
N LEU A 223 -9.56 -5.91 -1.65
CA LEU A 223 -10.82 -5.33 -2.14
C LEU A 223 -11.91 -6.40 -2.27
N LYS A 224 -11.59 -7.52 -2.92
CA LYS A 224 -12.53 -8.65 -3.08
C LYS A 224 -12.92 -9.30 -1.76
N LEU A 225 -11.99 -9.35 -0.79
CA LEU A 225 -12.30 -9.81 0.56
C LEU A 225 -13.32 -8.87 1.23
N LEU A 226 -13.13 -7.54 1.12
CA LEU A 226 -14.04 -6.55 1.68
C LEU A 226 -15.43 -6.62 1.05
N GLU A 227 -15.54 -6.79 -0.29
CA GLU A 227 -16.81 -6.98 -1.00
C GLU A 227 -17.61 -8.18 -0.47
N LYS A 228 -16.92 -9.23 -0.02
CA LYS A 228 -17.56 -10.45 0.53
C LYS A 228 -17.98 -10.31 1.98
N ILE A 229 -17.27 -9.53 2.77
CA ILE A 229 -17.51 -9.43 4.23
C ILE A 229 -18.32 -8.21 4.64
N ASP A 230 -18.41 -7.18 3.81
CA ASP A 230 -19.18 -5.98 4.08
C ASP A 230 -20.63 -6.14 3.58
N ASP A 231 -21.59 -6.06 4.51
CA ASP A 231 -23.02 -6.09 4.17
C ASP A 231 -23.51 -4.72 3.63
N ALA A 232 -22.78 -3.65 3.92
CA ALA A 232 -22.98 -2.33 3.35
C ALA A 232 -22.15 -2.27 2.06
N GLY A 233 -22.82 -2.18 0.90
CA GLY A 233 -22.17 -1.89 -0.37
C GLY A 233 -21.23 -0.69 -0.27
N PRO A 234 -20.43 -0.40 -1.30
CA PRO A 234 -19.36 0.60 -1.24
C PRO A 234 -19.90 1.91 -0.66
N SER A 235 -19.40 2.28 0.51
CA SER A 235 -19.80 3.49 1.23
C SER A 235 -19.51 4.71 0.34
N GLY A 236 -20.59 5.31 -0.13
CA GLY A 236 -20.63 6.29 -1.22
C GLY A 236 -20.15 7.69 -0.88
N LEU A 237 -19.01 7.85 -0.22
CA LEU A 237 -18.28 9.10 -0.17
C LEU A 237 -16.98 8.93 -0.96
N SER A 238 -17.12 9.03 -2.28
CA SER A 238 -15.99 9.07 -3.20
C SER A 238 -15.28 10.42 -3.03
N SER A 239 -14.33 10.49 -2.10
CA SER A 239 -13.28 11.50 -2.22
C SER A 239 -12.52 11.25 -3.53
N PHE A 240 -12.11 12.31 -4.19
CA PHE A 240 -11.27 12.22 -5.39
C PHE A 240 -10.08 11.28 -5.12
N ASN A 241 -9.89 10.29 -5.99
CA ASN A 241 -8.77 9.36 -5.93
C ASN A 241 -8.12 9.29 -7.31
N ALA A 242 -6.97 9.94 -7.45
CA ALA A 242 -6.22 10.01 -8.69
C ALA A 242 -5.82 8.63 -9.26
N PHE A 243 -5.67 7.63 -8.39
CA PHE A 243 -5.34 6.26 -8.80
C PHE A 243 -6.54 5.48 -9.36
N LYS A 244 -7.77 5.98 -9.15
CA LYS A 244 -8.96 5.32 -9.66
C LYS A 244 -9.11 5.55 -11.15
N ASP A 245 -9.10 4.46 -11.92
CA ASP A 245 -9.35 4.52 -13.35
C ASP A 245 -10.69 5.21 -13.65
N PRO A 246 -10.72 6.27 -14.47
CA PRO A 246 -11.94 6.96 -14.86
C PRO A 246 -12.99 6.03 -15.50
N GLU A 247 -12.56 4.97 -16.19
CA GLU A 247 -13.46 3.99 -16.81
C GLU A 247 -14.27 3.19 -15.80
N ILE A 248 -13.76 2.98 -14.57
CA ILE A 248 -14.52 2.29 -13.51
C ILE A 248 -15.83 3.03 -13.22
N SER A 249 -15.83 4.36 -13.30
CA SER A 249 -17.05 5.15 -13.07
C SER A 249 -18.13 4.89 -14.14
N GLN A 250 -17.74 4.41 -15.33
CA GLN A 250 -18.64 4.10 -16.45
C GLN A 250 -19.03 2.61 -16.46
N ILE A 251 -18.08 1.71 -16.17
CA ILE A 251 -18.24 0.26 -16.31
C ILE A 251 -18.66 -0.39 -14.97
N GLY A 252 -18.32 0.23 -13.83
CA GLY A 252 -18.63 -0.28 -12.48
C GLY A 252 -17.77 -1.44 -12.01
N ILE A 253 -16.82 -1.92 -12.82
CA ILE A 253 -16.05 -3.13 -12.56
C ILE A 253 -14.55 -2.83 -12.62
N HIS A 254 -13.80 -3.30 -11.61
CA HIS A 254 -12.34 -3.32 -11.64
C HIS A 254 -11.83 -4.44 -12.55
N CYS A 255 -10.83 -4.14 -13.36
CA CYS A 255 -10.20 -5.09 -14.28
C CYS A 255 -8.68 -4.89 -14.30
N GLU A 256 -7.96 -5.75 -15.00
CA GLU A 256 -6.50 -5.65 -15.12
C GLU A 256 -6.06 -4.29 -15.68
N THR A 257 -6.77 -3.77 -16.66
CA THR A 257 -6.46 -2.45 -17.25
C THR A 257 -6.66 -1.31 -16.27
N SER A 258 -7.50 -1.46 -15.24
CA SER A 258 -7.66 -0.48 -14.16
C SER A 258 -6.44 -0.46 -13.23
N ASP A 259 -5.84 -1.62 -12.93
CA ASP A 259 -4.58 -1.70 -12.18
C ASP A 259 -3.43 -1.09 -12.98
N VAL A 260 -3.43 -1.29 -14.31
CA VAL A 260 -2.44 -0.66 -15.21
C VAL A 260 -2.54 0.85 -15.18
N TYR A 261 -3.76 1.42 -15.18
CA TYR A 261 -3.94 2.87 -15.01
C TYR A 261 -3.35 3.36 -13.68
N SER A 262 -3.73 2.71 -12.58
CA SER A 262 -3.20 3.03 -11.25
C SER A 262 -1.67 2.95 -11.20
N PHE A 263 -1.09 1.97 -11.90
CA PHE A 263 0.36 1.82 -12.04
C PHE A 263 0.98 2.99 -12.83
N GLY A 264 0.31 3.48 -13.87
CA GLY A 264 0.73 4.70 -14.61
C GLY A 264 0.82 5.93 -13.71
N VAL A 265 -0.19 6.15 -12.85
CA VAL A 265 -0.17 7.22 -11.84
C VAL A 265 1.01 7.06 -10.87
N PHE A 266 1.25 5.84 -10.38
CA PHE A 266 2.41 5.53 -9.53
C PHE A 266 3.75 5.89 -10.20
N LEU A 267 3.92 5.57 -11.48
CA LEU A 267 5.13 5.97 -12.22
C LEU A 267 5.30 7.49 -12.28
N LEU A 268 4.21 8.24 -12.48
CA LEU A 268 4.27 9.71 -12.45
C LEU A 268 4.65 10.25 -11.07
N GLU A 269 4.13 9.66 -10.00
CA GLU A 269 4.54 10.03 -8.64
C GLU A 269 6.03 9.73 -8.38
N LEU A 270 6.56 8.63 -8.90
CA LEU A 270 8.00 8.32 -8.82
C LEU A 270 8.87 9.35 -9.55
N VAL A 271 8.39 9.92 -10.67
CA VAL A 271 9.12 10.95 -11.41
C VAL A 271 9.01 12.31 -10.74
N THR A 272 7.80 12.68 -10.35
CA THR A 272 7.49 14.05 -9.90
C THR A 272 7.82 14.28 -8.42
N GLY A 273 7.84 13.20 -7.63
CA GLY A 273 7.91 13.30 -6.17
C GLY A 273 6.69 14.01 -5.56
N ARG A 274 5.59 14.13 -6.30
CA ARG A 274 4.36 14.81 -5.88
C ARG A 274 3.23 13.81 -5.75
N ASP A 275 2.41 13.98 -4.73
CA ASP A 275 1.19 13.20 -4.53
C ASP A 275 0.14 13.60 -5.57
N ALA A 276 -0.31 12.64 -6.36
CA ALA A 276 -1.28 12.83 -7.44
C ALA A 276 -2.63 13.36 -6.93
N SER A 277 -2.98 13.13 -5.67
CA SER A 277 -4.21 13.67 -5.07
C SER A 277 -4.20 15.20 -4.89
N HIS A 278 -3.02 15.82 -4.95
CA HIS A 278 -2.83 17.27 -4.86
C HIS A 278 -2.61 17.94 -6.23
N ILE A 279 -2.79 17.19 -7.32
CA ILE A 279 -2.67 17.71 -8.67
C ILE A 279 -4.09 17.86 -9.23
N ASP A 280 -4.58 19.10 -9.30
CA ASP A 280 -5.95 19.42 -9.73
C ASP A 280 -6.27 18.92 -11.14
N GLU A 281 -5.24 18.80 -11.99
CA GLU A 281 -5.37 18.34 -13.37
C GLU A 281 -5.67 16.85 -13.52
N PHE A 282 -5.53 16.03 -12.47
CA PHE A 282 -5.86 14.59 -12.52
C PHE A 282 -7.37 14.28 -12.59
N GLY A 283 -8.23 15.32 -12.70
CA GLY A 283 -9.68 15.15 -12.82
C GLY A 283 -10.17 14.57 -14.16
N SER A 284 -9.36 14.59 -15.22
CA SER A 284 -9.65 13.97 -16.52
C SER A 284 -8.39 13.45 -17.20
N ASN A 285 -8.49 12.37 -17.99
CA ASN A 285 -7.36 11.79 -18.70
C ASN A 285 -6.66 12.79 -19.64
N GLN A 286 -7.42 13.64 -20.30
CA GLN A 286 -6.86 14.66 -21.20
C GLN A 286 -6.07 15.71 -20.42
N SER A 287 -6.58 16.15 -19.27
CA SER A 287 -5.89 17.11 -18.40
C SER A 287 -4.56 16.58 -17.90
N VAL A 288 -4.45 15.27 -17.60
CA VAL A 288 -3.19 14.66 -17.16
C VAL A 288 -2.16 14.69 -18.26
N LEU A 289 -2.55 14.32 -19.49
CA LEU A 289 -1.65 14.37 -20.64
C LEU A 289 -1.17 15.78 -20.91
N ASP A 290 -2.08 16.75 -20.99
CA ASP A 290 -1.79 18.16 -21.19
C ASP A 290 -0.88 18.72 -20.08
N TRP A 291 -1.15 18.33 -18.83
CA TRP A 291 -0.33 18.71 -17.69
C TRP A 291 1.09 18.15 -17.80
N VAL A 292 1.25 16.86 -18.10
CA VAL A 292 2.57 16.24 -18.27
C VAL A 292 3.35 16.89 -19.41
N GLU A 293 2.73 17.14 -20.57
CA GLU A 293 3.36 17.81 -21.71
C GLU A 293 3.81 19.22 -21.36
N LYS A 294 2.97 19.98 -20.64
CA LYS A 294 3.30 21.32 -20.16
C LYS A 294 4.48 21.29 -19.18
N GLN A 295 4.48 20.34 -18.23
CA GLN A 295 5.56 20.21 -17.25
C GLN A 295 6.88 19.73 -17.90
N LEU A 296 6.81 18.84 -18.89
CA LEU A 296 8.00 18.42 -19.67
C LEU A 296 8.62 19.60 -20.42
N SER A 297 7.79 20.46 -21.02
CA SER A 297 8.24 21.64 -21.76
C SER A 297 8.91 22.69 -20.86
N SER A 298 8.55 22.76 -19.59
CA SER A 298 9.08 23.70 -18.60
C SER A 298 10.23 23.13 -17.75
N GLU A 299 10.65 21.88 -17.99
CA GLU A 299 11.64 21.14 -17.17
C GLU A 299 11.29 21.03 -15.67
N GLN A 300 10.01 21.24 -15.31
CA GLN A 300 9.52 21.23 -13.93
C GLN A 300 8.85 19.90 -13.51
N LEU A 301 8.80 18.93 -14.43
CA LEU A 301 8.15 17.65 -14.16
C LEU A 301 8.90 16.82 -13.12
N VAL A 302 10.23 16.83 -13.20
CA VAL A 302 11.06 15.88 -12.46
C VAL A 302 11.34 16.37 -11.05
N ASP A 303 11.22 15.47 -10.09
CA ASP A 303 11.62 15.70 -8.70
C ASP A 303 13.07 16.20 -8.61
N HIS A 304 13.27 17.35 -7.97
CA HIS A 304 14.60 17.94 -7.80
C HIS A 304 15.62 16.99 -7.13
N ARG A 305 15.12 16.04 -6.31
CA ARG A 305 15.96 15.00 -5.68
C ARG A 305 16.57 14.03 -6.68
N LEU A 306 16.02 13.93 -7.89
CA LEU A 306 16.52 13.08 -8.97
C LEU A 306 17.56 13.74 -9.87
N LEU A 307 17.73 15.07 -9.76
CA LEU A 307 18.65 15.82 -10.66
C LEU A 307 20.06 15.24 -10.61
N GLY A 308 20.62 14.98 -11.79
CA GLY A 308 21.96 14.40 -11.96
C GLY A 308 22.03 12.87 -11.82
N SER A 309 20.91 12.17 -11.55
CA SER A 309 20.88 10.70 -11.37
C SER A 309 20.25 9.92 -12.54
N PHE A 310 19.97 10.57 -13.67
CA PHE A 310 19.35 9.97 -14.85
C PHE A 310 19.80 10.63 -16.14
N THR A 311 19.63 9.93 -17.28
CA THR A 311 19.77 10.52 -18.61
C THR A 311 18.43 11.05 -19.12
N ALA A 312 18.43 12.18 -19.83
CA ALA A 312 17.19 12.82 -20.32
C ALA A 312 16.39 11.90 -21.27
N GLU A 313 17.07 11.04 -22.03
CA GLU A 313 16.43 10.08 -22.92
C GLU A 313 15.67 9.00 -22.14
N VAL A 314 16.34 8.41 -21.14
CA VAL A 314 15.77 7.36 -20.27
C VAL A 314 14.59 7.89 -19.48
N MET A 315 14.69 9.10 -18.92
CA MET A 315 13.56 9.74 -18.21
C MET A 315 12.36 9.94 -19.13
N ARG A 316 12.61 10.41 -20.37
CA ARG A 316 11.54 10.60 -21.35
C ARG A 316 10.84 9.29 -21.70
N ASP A 317 11.59 8.20 -21.85
CA ASP A 317 11.01 6.88 -22.14
C ASP A 317 10.24 6.33 -20.92
N PHE A 318 10.72 6.58 -19.71
CA PHE A 318 9.99 6.21 -18.48
C PHE A 318 8.64 6.93 -18.38
N VAL A 319 8.61 8.24 -18.65
CA VAL A 319 7.36 9.02 -18.67
C VAL A 319 6.41 8.51 -19.78
N LYS A 320 6.92 8.16 -20.96
CA LYS A 320 6.08 7.56 -22.03
C LYS A 320 5.40 6.26 -21.58
N ILE A 321 6.09 5.40 -20.80
CA ILE A 321 5.46 4.19 -20.25
C ILE A 321 4.32 4.58 -19.31
N ALA A 322 4.53 5.55 -18.40
CA ALA A 322 3.47 6.03 -17.51
C ALA A 322 2.23 6.49 -18.30
N LEU A 323 2.40 7.31 -19.32
CA LEU A 323 1.31 7.81 -20.16
C LEU A 323 0.61 6.68 -20.93
N ARG A 324 1.36 5.70 -21.45
CA ARG A 324 0.76 4.52 -22.10
C ARG A 324 -0.10 3.70 -21.13
N CYS A 325 0.34 3.56 -19.89
CA CYS A 325 -0.46 2.90 -18.84
C CYS A 325 -1.76 3.65 -18.53
N MET A 326 -1.79 4.96 -18.72
CA MET A 326 -2.95 5.82 -18.49
C MET A 326 -3.80 6.08 -19.74
N SER A 327 -3.50 5.44 -20.87
CA SER A 327 -4.22 5.63 -22.15
C SER A 327 -5.73 5.43 -22.00
N PHE A 328 -6.49 6.23 -22.77
CA PHE A 328 -7.94 6.08 -22.92
C PHE A 328 -8.28 5.83 -24.41
N PRO A 329 -9.15 4.87 -24.70
CA PRO A 329 -9.76 3.89 -23.78
C PRO A 329 -8.78 2.81 -23.31
N GLY A 330 -9.09 2.19 -22.15
CA GLY A 330 -8.22 1.26 -21.41
C GLY A 330 -7.74 0.05 -22.20
N ARG A 331 -8.47 -0.36 -23.27
CA ARG A 331 -8.03 -1.43 -24.20
C ARG A 331 -6.70 -1.14 -24.91
N TYR A 332 -6.23 0.11 -24.92
CA TYR A 332 -4.95 0.49 -25.51
C TYR A 332 -3.79 0.46 -24.50
N ARG A 333 -4.10 0.25 -23.22
CA ARG A 333 -3.10 0.11 -22.19
C ARG A 333 -2.29 -1.18 -22.38
N PRO A 334 -0.98 -1.19 -22.11
CA PRO A 334 -0.18 -2.41 -22.16
C PRO A 334 -0.59 -3.39 -21.07
N THR A 335 -0.26 -4.68 -21.21
CA THR A 335 -0.30 -5.63 -20.10
C THR A 335 0.82 -5.33 -19.11
N MET A 336 0.66 -5.74 -17.82
CA MET A 336 1.76 -5.57 -16.84
C MET A 336 3.02 -6.32 -17.21
N GLU A 337 2.92 -7.45 -17.91
CA GLU A 337 4.07 -8.17 -18.45
C GLU A 337 4.86 -7.31 -19.46
N THR A 338 4.15 -6.65 -20.38
CA THR A 338 4.78 -5.70 -21.33
C THR A 338 5.44 -4.52 -20.59
N VAL A 339 4.79 -4.00 -19.56
CA VAL A 339 5.32 -2.91 -18.73
C VAL A 339 6.61 -3.34 -18.03
N VAL A 340 6.68 -4.54 -17.48
CA VAL A 340 7.90 -5.10 -16.87
C VAL A 340 9.05 -5.09 -17.89
N LEU A 341 8.83 -5.66 -19.08
CA LEU A 341 9.86 -5.73 -20.13
C LEU A 341 10.34 -4.33 -20.57
N ASP A 342 9.44 -3.39 -20.71
CA ASP A 342 9.79 -2.02 -21.12
C ASP A 342 10.59 -1.29 -20.04
N LEU A 343 10.22 -1.45 -18.75
CA LEU A 343 10.97 -0.87 -17.63
C LEU A 343 12.36 -1.51 -17.46
N GLU A 344 12.48 -2.83 -17.66
CA GLU A 344 13.78 -3.53 -17.61
C GLU A 344 14.73 -3.05 -18.71
N LYS A 345 14.25 -2.81 -19.93
CA LYS A 345 15.03 -2.20 -21.01
C LYS A 345 15.51 -0.78 -20.66
N ILE A 346 14.68 0.00 -19.96
CA ILE A 346 15.07 1.33 -19.48
C ILE A 346 16.22 1.21 -18.48
N LEU A 347 16.09 0.30 -17.50
CA LEU A 347 17.13 0.07 -16.49
C LEU A 347 18.45 -0.37 -17.12
N GLU A 348 18.40 -1.30 -18.07
CA GLU A 348 19.59 -1.76 -18.79
C GLU A 348 20.30 -0.60 -19.50
N ARG A 349 19.57 0.25 -20.23
CA ARG A 349 20.15 1.43 -20.90
C ARG A 349 20.77 2.39 -19.90
N GLU A 350 20.09 2.69 -18.78
CA GLU A 350 20.61 3.59 -17.75
C GLU A 350 21.87 3.05 -17.09
N MET A 351 21.98 1.71 -16.94
CA MET A 351 23.18 1.07 -16.41
C MET A 351 24.36 1.18 -17.40
N ILE A 352 24.15 0.96 -18.69
CA ILE A 352 25.20 1.07 -19.72
C ILE A 352 25.76 2.50 -19.76
N HIS A 353 24.91 3.52 -19.79
CA HIS A 353 25.34 4.93 -19.86
C HIS A 353 26.19 5.34 -18.64
N THR A 354 25.83 4.87 -17.45
CA THR A 354 26.59 5.21 -16.22
C THR A 354 27.91 4.46 -16.14
N THR A 355 28.05 3.28 -16.73
CA THR A 355 29.31 2.54 -16.76
C THR A 355 30.30 3.18 -17.73
N VAL A 356 29.84 3.66 -18.89
CA VAL A 356 30.66 4.32 -19.90
C VAL A 356 31.15 5.71 -19.43
N MET A 357 30.35 6.45 -18.64
CA MET A 357 30.79 7.73 -18.06
C MET A 357 31.69 7.56 -16.82
N GLY A 358 31.69 6.39 -16.18
CA GLY A 358 32.47 6.11 -14.96
C GLY A 358 33.94 5.77 -15.15
N GLU A 359 34.43 5.59 -16.41
CA GLU A 359 35.85 5.32 -16.67
C GLU A 359 36.77 6.54 -16.42
N GLY A 360 36.23 7.70 -16.04
CA GLY A 360 36.97 8.92 -15.74
C GLY A 360 37.17 9.29 -14.25
N THR A 361 36.44 8.67 -13.32
CA THR A 361 36.58 8.96 -11.89
C THR A 361 36.18 7.73 -11.05
N SER A 362 37.16 7.19 -10.32
CA SER A 362 36.96 6.10 -9.37
C SER A 362 36.09 6.53 -8.19
N THR A 363 34.79 6.49 -8.35
CA THR A 363 33.84 6.52 -7.23
C THR A 363 33.25 5.12 -7.11
N VAL A 364 33.70 4.38 -6.11
CA VAL A 364 33.14 3.09 -5.72
C VAL A 364 31.72 3.35 -5.24
N THR A 365 30.75 3.10 -6.10
CA THR A 365 29.34 3.16 -5.72
C THR A 365 28.95 1.81 -5.13
N LEU A 366 28.38 1.83 -3.93
CA LEU A 366 27.95 0.67 -3.13
C LEU A 366 26.89 -0.25 -3.82
N GLY A 367 26.72 -0.13 -5.12
CA GLY A 367 25.75 -0.89 -5.93
C GLY A 367 26.26 -2.21 -6.52
N SER A 368 27.55 -2.50 -6.48
CA SER A 368 28.12 -3.68 -7.14
C SER A 368 28.00 -4.98 -6.33
N GLN A 369 27.51 -4.96 -5.11
CA GLN A 369 27.32 -6.15 -4.26
C GLN A 369 25.90 -6.76 -4.34
N LEU A 370 24.96 -6.13 -5.04
CA LEU A 370 23.56 -6.62 -5.11
C LEU A 370 23.30 -7.67 -6.20
N PHE A 371 24.31 -8.05 -7.01
CA PHE A 371 24.10 -8.95 -8.17
C PHE A 371 25.09 -10.12 -8.28
N THR A 372 25.74 -10.52 -7.21
CA THR A 372 26.50 -11.78 -7.19
C THR A 372 25.76 -12.83 -6.36
N ASN A 373 25.21 -13.81 -7.09
CA ASN A 373 24.56 -15.09 -6.76
C ASN A 373 23.04 -15.08 -6.60
#